data_09a8582bb775f895a42d29e833604430
#
_entry.id   09a8582bb775f895a42d29e833604430
#
_cell.length_a   1.000
_cell.length_b   1.000
_cell.length_c   1.000
_cell.angle_alpha   90.00
_cell.angle_beta   90.00
_cell.angle_gamma   90.00
#
_symmetry.space_group_name_H-M   'P 1'
#
loop_
_entity.id
_entity.type
_entity.pdbx_description
1 polymer ?
#
loop_
_entity_poly.entity_id
_entity_poly.type
_entity_poly.pdbx_seq_one_letter_code
_entity_poly.pdbx_strand_id
1 'polypeptide(L)'
;MASTPVRLLSLLGAALLATTPATRAADPAPEDIRFQTETLLTKLPQPMHLEFGPDGRIWFNEYLGALKIYDPKTKRVTLVAEMEIFKTLENGFLAFALDPKFAQNGWIYLIYSPVGFDGQYLSRFLVKDDKLVAGSEKLILKYEEQRLQCCHHGATLKFGPDGCLYFSTGDNTSPFGDSKGYAPLDQRPGKEPWDGARTSANTNTLVGKVNRIRVHDDATYSIPEGNLFKPGTPKTRPEIFAMGTRNPWRLSIDPKTGYVYWGEVGPDARVDGPRGSRGYDEINQAKKAGNHGYPHFVGNNSPYAEYDYATEKVGPLFDPKAPMNKSRNNTGLVELPPAVPAFIYW
;
A
#
# COMPACT_ATOMS: atom_id res chain seq x y z
N MET A 1 -74.57 61.73 5.92
CA MET A 1 -74.69 60.30 5.61
C MET A 1 -73.45 59.95 4.70
N ALA A 2 -72.40 59.42 5.28
CA ALA A 2 -71.16 59.14 4.56
C ALA A 2 -71.00 57.64 4.55
N SER A 3 -70.91 57.05 3.37
CA SER A 3 -70.64 55.62 3.14
C SER A 3 -69.15 55.37 2.93
N THR A 4 -68.56 54.53 3.77
CA THR A 4 -67.19 54.11 3.72
C THR A 4 -67.00 52.89 2.79
N PRO A 5 -66.06 52.83 1.87
CA PRO A 5 -65.82 51.62 1.08
C PRO A 5 -64.91 50.62 1.81
N VAL A 6 -65.33 49.39 1.82
CA VAL A 6 -64.57 48.23 2.29
C VAL A 6 -63.47 47.86 1.22
N ARG A 7 -62.26 47.87 1.64
CA ARG A 7 -61.15 47.35 0.81
C ARG A 7 -60.96 45.81 1.03
N LEU A 8 -61.15 45.04 -0.01
CA LEU A 8 -60.82 43.63 -0.05
C LEU A 8 -59.26 43.47 -0.18
N LEU A 9 -58.59 42.83 0.78
CA LEU A 9 -57.22 42.44 0.70
C LEU A 9 -57.17 41.03 0.11
N SER A 10 -56.65 40.88 -1.10
CA SER A 10 -56.35 39.57 -1.71
C SER A 10 -54.96 39.07 -1.26
N LEU A 11 -54.93 38.02 -0.46
CA LEU A 11 -53.73 37.28 -0.12
C LEU A 11 -53.35 36.34 -1.29
N LEU A 12 -52.29 36.67 -2.02
CA LEU A 12 -51.63 35.70 -2.90
C LEU A 12 -50.75 34.77 -2.05
N GLY A 13 -51.16 33.54 -1.87
CA GLY A 13 -50.32 32.48 -1.31
C GLY A 13 -49.32 31.97 -2.35
N ALA A 14 -48.03 32.24 -2.17
CA ALA A 14 -46.98 31.63 -2.95
C ALA A 14 -46.74 30.22 -2.43
N ALA A 15 -47.12 29.20 -3.20
CA ALA A 15 -46.79 27.81 -2.93
C ALA A 15 -45.32 27.57 -3.32
N LEU A 16 -44.42 27.44 -2.33
CA LEU A 16 -43.09 26.91 -2.56
C LEU A 16 -43.17 25.40 -2.89
N LEU A 17 -42.99 25.06 -4.16
CA LEU A 17 -42.77 23.68 -4.58
C LEU A 17 -41.33 23.29 -4.16
N ALA A 18 -41.21 22.58 -3.06
CA ALA A 18 -39.98 21.93 -2.64
C ALA A 18 -39.67 20.76 -3.63
N THR A 19 -38.76 20.98 -4.57
CA THR A 19 -38.22 19.91 -5.41
C THR A 19 -37.27 19.10 -4.55
N THR A 20 -37.72 17.93 -4.07
CA THR A 20 -36.83 16.92 -3.51
C THR A 20 -35.89 16.43 -4.61
N PRO A 21 -34.56 16.42 -4.39
CA PRO A 21 -33.66 15.83 -5.37
C PRO A 21 -34.01 14.34 -5.52
N ALA A 22 -34.32 13.93 -6.76
CA ALA A 22 -34.52 12.53 -7.06
C ALA A 22 -33.19 11.78 -6.74
N THR A 23 -33.22 10.96 -5.71
CA THR A 23 -32.15 10.00 -5.46
C THR A 23 -32.10 9.06 -6.63
N ARG A 24 -31.04 9.19 -7.45
CA ARG A 24 -30.77 8.25 -8.53
C ARG A 24 -30.64 6.87 -7.90
N ALA A 25 -31.51 5.94 -8.24
CA ALA A 25 -31.36 4.56 -7.83
C ALA A 25 -29.99 4.08 -8.29
N ALA A 26 -29.26 3.42 -7.41
CA ALA A 26 -28.00 2.80 -7.79
C ALA A 26 -28.27 1.83 -8.94
N ASP A 27 -27.42 1.85 -9.96
CA ASP A 27 -27.50 0.87 -11.04
C ASP A 27 -27.48 -0.54 -10.42
N PRO A 28 -28.30 -1.49 -10.89
CA PRO A 28 -28.30 -2.84 -10.36
C PRO A 28 -26.91 -3.46 -10.48
N ALA A 29 -26.51 -4.23 -9.48
CA ALA A 29 -25.25 -4.96 -9.52
C ALA A 29 -25.17 -5.82 -10.81
N PRO A 30 -24.00 -5.93 -11.43
CA PRO A 30 -23.82 -6.79 -12.61
C PRO A 30 -24.27 -8.22 -12.30
N GLU A 31 -24.98 -8.85 -13.23
CA GLU A 31 -25.36 -10.25 -13.10
C GLU A 31 -24.11 -11.14 -13.08
N ASP A 32 -24.08 -12.16 -12.23
CA ASP A 32 -22.95 -13.11 -12.10
C ASP A 32 -22.59 -13.82 -13.40
N ILE A 33 -23.60 -14.03 -14.27
CA ILE A 33 -23.42 -14.65 -15.60
C ILE A 33 -22.64 -13.80 -16.62
N ARG A 34 -22.32 -12.54 -16.31
CA ARG A 34 -21.52 -11.66 -17.17
C ARG A 34 -20.05 -12.03 -17.23
N PHE A 35 -19.59 -12.91 -16.35
CA PHE A 35 -18.20 -13.33 -16.28
C PHE A 35 -18.11 -14.84 -16.45
N GLN A 36 -17.11 -15.27 -17.18
CA GLN A 36 -16.73 -16.67 -17.32
C GLN A 36 -15.35 -16.87 -16.69
N THR A 37 -15.22 -17.91 -15.88
CA THR A 37 -13.93 -18.30 -15.29
C THR A 37 -13.28 -19.37 -16.16
N GLU A 38 -12.02 -19.14 -16.53
CA GLU A 38 -11.17 -20.14 -17.18
C GLU A 38 -9.97 -20.43 -16.29
N THR A 39 -9.74 -21.72 -15.96
CA THR A 39 -8.56 -22.15 -15.21
C THR A 39 -7.40 -22.40 -16.15
N LEU A 40 -6.38 -21.54 -16.13
CA LEU A 40 -5.20 -21.65 -16.98
C LEU A 40 -4.18 -22.65 -16.42
N LEU A 41 -3.89 -22.58 -15.14
CA LEU A 41 -2.92 -23.43 -14.44
C LEU A 41 -3.45 -23.87 -13.09
N THR A 42 -3.04 -25.05 -12.65
CA THR A 42 -3.36 -25.59 -11.32
C THR A 42 -2.09 -26.03 -10.60
N LYS A 43 -2.18 -26.20 -9.26
CA LYS A 43 -1.08 -26.71 -8.41
C LYS A 43 0.19 -25.85 -8.49
N LEU A 44 0.04 -24.54 -8.61
CA LEU A 44 1.17 -23.62 -8.54
C LEU A 44 1.67 -23.51 -7.09
N PRO A 45 3.00 -23.64 -6.85
CA PRO A 45 3.57 -23.44 -5.51
C PRO A 45 3.57 -21.97 -5.13
N GLN A 46 2.60 -21.54 -4.33
CA GLN A 46 2.52 -20.19 -3.76
C GLN A 46 2.74 -19.05 -4.79
N PRO A 47 1.86 -18.94 -5.81
CA PRO A 47 1.98 -17.86 -6.79
C PRO A 47 1.73 -16.50 -6.12
N MET A 48 2.55 -15.51 -6.45
CA MET A 48 2.56 -14.21 -5.79
C MET A 48 2.00 -13.10 -6.66
N HIS A 49 2.55 -12.91 -7.84
CA HIS A 49 2.24 -11.81 -8.73
C HIS A 49 2.23 -12.27 -10.18
N LEU A 50 1.46 -11.59 -11.03
CA LEU A 50 1.45 -11.82 -12.46
C LEU A 50 1.41 -10.51 -13.24
N GLU A 51 2.00 -10.51 -14.43
CA GLU A 51 1.93 -9.45 -15.42
C GLU A 51 1.79 -10.00 -16.83
N PHE A 52 1.14 -9.23 -17.70
CA PHE A 52 1.09 -9.55 -19.13
C PHE A 52 2.32 -8.98 -19.83
N GLY A 53 3.04 -9.84 -20.52
CA GLY A 53 4.14 -9.42 -21.39
C GLY A 53 3.62 -8.70 -22.64
N PRO A 54 4.46 -7.92 -23.33
CA PRO A 54 4.08 -7.21 -24.56
C PRO A 54 3.72 -8.15 -25.71
N ASP A 55 4.06 -9.43 -25.62
CA ASP A 55 3.76 -10.51 -26.56
C ASP A 55 2.47 -11.29 -26.22
N GLY A 56 1.77 -10.90 -25.14
CA GLY A 56 0.55 -11.54 -24.65
C GLY A 56 0.79 -12.77 -23.78
N ARG A 57 2.04 -13.13 -23.49
CA ARG A 57 2.36 -14.17 -22.53
C ARG A 57 2.19 -13.67 -21.09
N ILE A 58 1.91 -14.57 -20.16
CA ILE A 58 1.67 -14.27 -18.75
C ILE A 58 2.92 -14.60 -17.96
N TRP A 59 3.54 -13.57 -17.41
CA TRP A 59 4.65 -13.68 -16.47
C TRP A 59 4.09 -13.85 -15.07
N PHE A 60 4.68 -14.72 -14.28
CA PHE A 60 4.31 -14.86 -12.87
C PHE A 60 5.48 -15.35 -12.04
N ASN A 61 5.49 -14.98 -10.78
CA ASN A 61 6.47 -15.47 -9.82
C ASN A 61 5.81 -16.33 -8.74
N GLU A 62 6.61 -17.19 -8.16
CA GLU A 62 6.27 -17.98 -6.99
C GLU A 62 7.09 -17.49 -5.80
N TYR A 63 6.48 -17.50 -4.63
CA TYR A 63 7.08 -17.03 -3.37
C TYR A 63 8.48 -17.63 -3.12
N LEU A 64 8.67 -18.90 -3.47
CA LEU A 64 9.90 -19.66 -3.21
C LEU A 64 11.07 -19.34 -4.14
N GLY A 65 10.91 -18.41 -5.09
CA GLY A 65 12.01 -17.89 -5.93
C GLY A 65 11.87 -18.09 -7.43
N ALA A 66 10.88 -18.86 -7.91
CA ALA A 66 10.72 -19.10 -9.31
C ALA A 66 10.07 -17.90 -10.05
N LEU A 67 10.64 -17.51 -11.18
CA LEU A 67 10.04 -16.63 -12.19
C LEU A 67 9.70 -17.47 -13.41
N LYS A 68 8.47 -17.39 -13.89
CA LYS A 68 7.93 -18.23 -14.95
C LYS A 68 7.13 -17.42 -15.97
N ILE A 69 7.01 -17.98 -17.18
CA ILE A 69 6.16 -17.48 -18.27
C ILE A 69 5.19 -18.58 -18.66
N TYR A 70 3.90 -18.26 -18.70
CA TYR A 70 2.88 -19.09 -19.32
C TYR A 70 2.53 -18.53 -20.69
N ASP A 71 2.58 -19.39 -21.73
CA ASP A 71 2.14 -19.06 -23.08
C ASP A 71 0.72 -19.60 -23.30
N PRO A 72 -0.29 -18.73 -23.44
CA PRO A 72 -1.68 -19.16 -23.64
C PRO A 72 -1.91 -19.90 -24.97
N LYS A 73 -1.06 -19.66 -25.98
CA LYS A 73 -1.19 -20.30 -27.31
C LYS A 73 -0.71 -21.74 -27.29
N THR A 74 0.43 -21.99 -26.66
CA THR A 74 1.03 -23.32 -26.58
C THR A 74 0.68 -24.07 -25.31
N LYS A 75 0.06 -23.39 -24.33
CA LYS A 75 -0.25 -23.88 -22.96
C LYS A 75 0.99 -24.40 -22.21
N ARG A 76 2.17 -23.84 -22.52
CA ARG A 76 3.44 -24.22 -21.89
C ARG A 76 3.87 -23.22 -20.85
N VAL A 77 4.52 -23.73 -19.80
CA VAL A 77 5.20 -22.92 -18.78
C VAL A 77 6.70 -23.02 -19.02
N THR A 78 7.37 -21.88 -19.08
CA THR A 78 8.83 -21.76 -19.17
C THR A 78 9.37 -21.21 -17.87
N LEU A 79 10.38 -21.86 -17.29
CA LEU A 79 11.12 -21.33 -16.14
C LEU A 79 12.15 -20.31 -16.67
N VAL A 80 12.02 -19.06 -16.23
CA VAL A 80 12.91 -17.94 -16.55
C VAL A 80 14.11 -17.91 -15.61
N ALA A 81 13.83 -18.04 -14.31
CA ALA A 81 14.84 -18.06 -13.26
C ALA A 81 14.35 -18.83 -12.02
N GLU A 82 15.30 -19.39 -11.29
CA GLU A 82 15.16 -19.84 -9.92
C GLU A 82 16.14 -19.05 -9.07
N MET A 83 15.61 -18.20 -8.19
CA MET A 83 16.43 -17.30 -7.38
C MET A 83 16.75 -17.94 -6.03
N GLU A 84 18.01 -17.83 -5.61
CA GLU A 84 18.41 -18.14 -4.24
C GLU A 84 18.04 -16.98 -3.33
N ILE A 85 17.07 -17.21 -2.44
CA ILE A 85 16.47 -16.19 -1.59
C ILE A 85 16.23 -16.69 -0.18
N PHE A 86 16.14 -15.77 0.77
CA PHE A 86 15.60 -16.04 2.11
C PHE A 86 14.07 -16.14 2.03
N LYS A 87 13.48 -17.23 2.52
CA LYS A 87 12.07 -17.61 2.29
C LYS A 87 11.35 -18.14 3.54
N THR A 88 11.41 -17.37 4.61
CA THR A 88 10.65 -17.63 5.85
C THR A 88 10.08 -16.32 6.39
N LEU A 89 9.13 -16.37 7.33
CA LEU A 89 8.55 -15.20 7.99
C LEU A 89 7.93 -14.20 6.99
N GLU A 90 7.30 -14.68 5.93
CA GLU A 90 6.77 -13.91 4.80
C GLU A 90 7.83 -13.23 3.90
N ASN A 91 9.12 -13.51 4.12
CA ASN A 91 10.17 -13.13 3.18
C ASN A 91 10.23 -14.09 2.00
N GLY A 92 10.53 -13.60 0.82
CA GLY A 92 10.57 -14.42 -0.39
C GLY A 92 10.82 -13.60 -1.66
N PHE A 93 10.41 -14.15 -2.80
CA PHE A 93 10.29 -13.41 -4.04
C PHE A 93 8.92 -12.74 -4.09
N LEU A 94 8.86 -11.46 -3.72
CA LEU A 94 7.61 -10.79 -3.40
C LEU A 94 6.88 -10.20 -4.61
N ALA A 95 7.61 -9.56 -5.53
CA ALA A 95 7.03 -8.93 -6.70
C ALA A 95 8.06 -8.73 -7.82
N PHE A 96 7.54 -8.53 -9.03
CA PHE A 96 8.32 -8.08 -10.17
C PHE A 96 7.52 -7.07 -11.00
N ALA A 97 8.21 -6.35 -11.89
CA ALA A 97 7.60 -5.54 -12.95
C ALA A 97 8.44 -5.63 -14.22
N LEU A 98 7.79 -5.76 -15.36
CA LEU A 98 8.43 -5.59 -16.65
C LEU A 98 8.68 -4.10 -16.91
N ASP A 99 9.82 -3.77 -17.50
CA ASP A 99 10.09 -2.39 -17.94
C ASP A 99 9.05 -1.94 -18.96
N PRO A 100 8.60 -0.67 -18.97
CA PRO A 100 7.69 -0.16 -20.00
C PRO A 100 8.20 -0.35 -21.43
N LYS A 101 9.52 -0.49 -21.60
CA LYS A 101 10.19 -0.78 -22.88
C LYS A 101 10.75 -2.21 -22.93
N PHE A 102 10.16 -3.15 -22.19
CA PHE A 102 10.65 -4.52 -22.06
C PHE A 102 10.93 -5.20 -23.42
N ALA A 103 10.06 -4.99 -24.40
CA ALA A 103 10.26 -5.55 -25.75
C ALA A 103 11.54 -5.08 -26.44
N GLN A 104 12.10 -3.93 -26.04
CA GLN A 104 13.33 -3.36 -26.61
C GLN A 104 14.55 -3.65 -25.75
N ASN A 105 14.43 -3.54 -24.42
CA ASN A 105 15.58 -3.59 -23.51
C ASN A 105 15.68 -4.88 -22.70
N GLY A 106 14.62 -5.68 -22.60
CA GLY A 106 14.56 -6.92 -21.83
C GLY A 106 14.69 -6.70 -20.31
N TRP A 107 14.49 -5.50 -19.80
CA TRP A 107 14.65 -5.22 -18.37
C TRP A 107 13.45 -5.63 -17.55
N ILE A 108 13.74 -6.27 -16.42
CA ILE A 108 12.77 -6.65 -15.41
C ILE A 108 13.25 -6.20 -14.02
N TYR A 109 12.34 -5.75 -13.20
CA TYR A 109 12.61 -5.29 -11.84
C TYR A 109 12.02 -6.28 -10.85
N LEU A 110 12.78 -6.63 -9.81
CA LEU A 110 12.38 -7.61 -8.80
C LEU A 110 12.53 -7.02 -7.40
N ILE A 111 11.55 -7.30 -6.52
CA ILE A 111 11.71 -7.17 -5.07
C ILE A 111 11.78 -8.56 -4.48
N TYR A 112 12.84 -8.83 -3.75
CA TYR A 112 13.09 -10.13 -3.13
C TYR A 112 13.94 -10.00 -1.87
N SER A 113 13.84 -11.02 -1.01
CA SER A 113 14.61 -11.12 0.23
C SER A 113 15.93 -11.84 -0.05
N PRO A 114 17.09 -11.16 -0.08
CA PRO A 114 18.36 -11.80 -0.36
C PRO A 114 18.83 -12.65 0.82
N VAL A 115 19.64 -13.67 0.53
CA VAL A 115 20.43 -14.36 1.55
C VAL A 115 21.53 -13.42 2.06
N GLY A 116 21.78 -13.41 3.38
CA GLY A 116 22.89 -12.65 3.97
C GLY A 116 22.63 -11.16 4.20
N PHE A 117 21.43 -10.66 3.95
CA PHE A 117 21.02 -9.31 4.30
C PHE A 117 19.61 -9.33 4.88
N ASP A 118 19.43 -8.80 6.08
CA ASP A 118 18.14 -8.69 6.73
C ASP A 118 17.35 -7.50 6.15
N GLY A 119 16.54 -7.79 5.14
CA GLY A 119 15.80 -6.78 4.37
C GLY A 119 15.47 -7.25 2.96
N GLN A 120 15.16 -6.28 2.11
CA GLN A 120 14.76 -6.50 0.72
C GLN A 120 15.71 -5.79 -0.25
N TYR A 121 15.90 -6.39 -1.42
CA TYR A 121 16.53 -5.77 -2.58
C TYR A 121 15.49 -5.41 -3.62
N LEU A 122 15.56 -4.19 -4.15
CA LEU A 122 14.96 -3.81 -5.42
C LEU A 122 16.08 -3.76 -6.46
N SER A 123 16.08 -4.73 -7.37
CA SER A 123 17.12 -4.87 -8.40
C SER A 123 16.51 -4.93 -9.79
N ARG A 124 17.26 -4.45 -10.79
CA ARG A 124 16.98 -4.65 -12.20
C ARG A 124 17.84 -5.77 -12.76
N PHE A 125 17.24 -6.60 -13.61
CA PHE A 125 17.89 -7.69 -14.33
C PHE A 125 17.65 -7.57 -15.84
N LEU A 126 18.44 -8.29 -16.64
CA LEU A 126 18.23 -8.47 -18.07
C LEU A 126 17.65 -9.87 -18.32
N VAL A 127 16.59 -9.91 -19.15
CA VAL A 127 16.04 -11.14 -19.70
C VAL A 127 16.43 -11.23 -21.17
N LYS A 128 16.93 -12.38 -21.59
CA LYS A 128 17.20 -12.71 -23.00
C LYS A 128 16.79 -14.15 -23.24
N ASP A 129 16.13 -14.43 -24.37
CA ASP A 129 15.68 -15.75 -24.78
C ASP A 129 14.92 -16.50 -23.65
N ASP A 130 13.98 -15.79 -22.99
CA ASP A 130 13.17 -16.25 -21.86
C ASP A 130 14.00 -16.73 -20.65
N LYS A 131 15.21 -16.22 -20.48
CA LYS A 131 16.09 -16.50 -19.34
C LYS A 131 16.61 -15.22 -18.71
N LEU A 132 16.68 -15.22 -17.39
CA LEU A 132 17.39 -14.19 -16.65
C LEU A 132 18.90 -14.35 -16.93
N VAL A 133 19.54 -13.29 -17.41
CA VAL A 133 20.97 -13.33 -17.75
C VAL A 133 21.79 -13.33 -16.45
N ALA A 134 22.61 -14.34 -16.26
CA ALA A 134 23.48 -14.45 -15.08
C ALA A 134 24.42 -13.23 -14.98
N GLY A 135 24.57 -12.69 -13.77
CA GLY A 135 25.43 -11.52 -13.50
C GLY A 135 24.87 -10.19 -14.03
N SER A 136 23.64 -10.15 -14.57
CA SER A 136 23.02 -8.91 -15.06
C SER A 136 22.40 -8.06 -13.97
N GLU A 137 22.39 -8.52 -12.74
CA GLU A 137 21.80 -7.79 -11.63
C GLU A 137 22.42 -6.40 -11.45
N LYS A 138 21.54 -5.41 -11.31
CA LYS A 138 21.87 -4.04 -10.91
C LYS A 138 21.00 -3.69 -9.70
N LEU A 139 21.61 -3.65 -8.52
CA LEU A 139 20.94 -3.20 -7.31
C LEU A 139 20.57 -1.72 -7.43
N ILE A 140 19.30 -1.38 -7.35
CA ILE A 140 18.78 -0.02 -7.40
C ILE A 140 18.74 0.57 -6.00
N LEU A 141 18.09 -0.13 -5.07
CA LEU A 141 18.06 0.22 -3.66
C LEU A 141 17.83 -1.02 -2.79
N LYS A 142 18.14 -0.87 -1.51
CA LYS A 142 17.82 -1.86 -0.47
C LYS A 142 17.26 -1.16 0.75
N TYR A 143 16.46 -1.89 1.51
CA TYR A 143 15.95 -1.41 2.79
C TYR A 143 15.96 -2.56 3.82
N GLU A 144 16.22 -2.18 5.07
CA GLU A 144 16.33 -3.13 6.18
C GLU A 144 14.95 -3.50 6.71
N GLU A 145 14.80 -4.77 7.09
CA GLU A 145 13.64 -5.33 7.78
C GLU A 145 14.13 -6.29 8.85
N GLN A 146 13.44 -6.33 9.98
CA GLN A 146 13.76 -7.32 11.01
C GLN A 146 13.32 -8.73 10.56
N ARG A 147 14.07 -9.74 10.93
CA ARG A 147 13.79 -11.17 10.69
C ARG A 147 13.63 -11.97 11.99
N LEU A 148 13.29 -11.29 13.09
CA LEU A 148 13.05 -11.90 14.40
C LEU A 148 11.62 -12.39 14.54
N GLN A 149 10.69 -11.71 13.89
CA GLN A 149 9.26 -12.01 13.88
C GLN A 149 8.72 -11.90 12.44
N CYS A 150 7.60 -12.60 12.14
CA CYS A 150 6.85 -12.24 10.95
C CYS A 150 6.12 -10.92 11.25
N CYS A 151 5.54 -10.23 10.43
CA CYS A 151 5.03 -10.42 9.08
C CYS A 151 5.07 -9.09 8.32
N HIS A 152 4.23 -8.94 7.29
CA HIS A 152 4.00 -7.72 6.53
C HIS A 152 5.23 -7.22 5.77
N HIS A 153 5.55 -7.89 4.66
CA HIS A 153 6.64 -7.47 3.76
C HIS A 153 6.12 -6.73 2.50
N GLY A 154 4.81 -6.73 2.24
CA GLY A 154 4.26 -6.28 0.96
C GLY A 154 4.48 -7.39 -0.08
N ALA A 155 4.77 -7.18 -1.31
CA ALA A 155 4.98 -5.92 -2.02
C ALA A 155 4.27 -5.93 -3.37
N THR A 156 4.30 -4.80 -4.05
CA THR A 156 4.00 -4.69 -5.49
C THR A 156 5.03 -3.77 -6.13
N LEU A 157 5.41 -4.06 -7.37
CA LEU A 157 6.12 -3.17 -8.27
C LEU A 157 5.18 -2.76 -9.41
N LYS A 158 5.13 -1.46 -9.75
CA LYS A 158 4.30 -0.97 -10.85
C LYS A 158 4.84 0.31 -11.44
N PHE A 159 4.96 0.38 -12.76
CA PHE A 159 5.23 1.65 -13.43
C PHE A 159 3.95 2.47 -13.55
N GLY A 160 4.02 3.74 -13.18
CA GLY A 160 2.95 4.71 -13.38
C GLY A 160 2.99 5.36 -14.76
N PRO A 161 1.91 6.05 -15.16
CA PRO A 161 1.87 6.80 -16.42
C PRO A 161 2.87 7.97 -16.45
N ASP A 162 3.40 8.37 -15.31
CA ASP A 162 4.48 9.34 -15.15
C ASP A 162 5.88 8.76 -15.42
N GLY A 163 5.96 7.47 -15.76
CA GLY A 163 7.21 6.75 -15.98
C GLY A 163 8.03 6.48 -14.72
N CYS A 164 7.45 6.68 -13.53
CA CYS A 164 8.09 6.34 -12.27
C CYS A 164 7.74 4.91 -11.85
N LEU A 165 8.67 4.29 -11.13
CA LEU A 165 8.46 3.00 -10.49
C LEU A 165 7.92 3.22 -9.08
N TYR A 166 6.74 2.68 -8.82
CA TYR A 166 6.13 2.62 -7.50
C TYR A 166 6.36 1.25 -6.90
N PHE A 167 6.66 1.22 -5.61
CA PHE A 167 6.75 -0.03 -4.88
C PHE A 167 6.16 0.11 -3.49
N SER A 168 5.35 -0.89 -3.11
CA SER A 168 4.78 -0.97 -1.78
C SER A 168 5.64 -1.83 -0.86
N THR A 169 5.64 -1.51 0.42
CA THR A 169 6.33 -2.25 1.49
C THR A 169 5.41 -2.39 2.68
N GLY A 170 5.34 -3.55 3.29
CA GLY A 170 4.63 -3.75 4.54
C GLY A 170 5.36 -3.10 5.72
N ASP A 171 4.72 -3.06 6.88
CA ASP A 171 5.28 -2.40 8.09
C ASP A 171 6.33 -3.23 8.82
N ASN A 172 6.56 -4.48 8.42
CA ASN A 172 7.50 -5.40 9.07
C ASN A 172 7.29 -5.48 10.60
N THR A 173 6.02 -5.48 11.01
CA THR A 173 5.62 -5.49 12.41
C THR A 173 4.75 -6.69 12.71
N SER A 174 5.08 -7.43 13.76
CA SER A 174 4.30 -8.61 14.15
C SER A 174 2.94 -8.20 14.71
N PRO A 175 1.82 -8.75 14.20
CA PRO A 175 0.49 -8.49 14.73
C PRO A 175 0.20 -9.29 16.01
N PHE A 176 1.07 -10.24 16.35
CA PHE A 176 0.88 -11.13 17.48
C PHE A 176 1.37 -10.52 18.80
N GLY A 177 1.11 -11.21 19.92
CA GLY A 177 1.57 -10.79 21.23
C GLY A 177 0.60 -9.86 21.96
N ASP A 178 1.14 -8.91 22.72
CA ASP A 178 0.37 -8.08 23.68
C ASP A 178 -0.54 -7.02 23.02
N SER A 179 -0.49 -6.89 21.69
CA SER A 179 -1.40 -5.98 20.95
C SER A 179 -2.87 -6.40 21.05
N LYS A 180 -3.14 -7.69 21.29
CA LYS A 180 -4.51 -8.26 21.36
C LYS A 180 -5.35 -7.92 20.12
N GLY A 181 -4.70 -7.84 18.95
CA GLY A 181 -5.32 -7.53 17.67
C GLY A 181 -5.43 -6.04 17.32
N TYR A 182 -5.24 -5.12 18.27
CA TYR A 182 -5.13 -3.68 17.97
C TYR A 182 -3.81 -3.38 17.28
N ALA A 183 -3.66 -2.16 16.73
CA ALA A 183 -2.39 -1.76 16.15
C ALA A 183 -1.26 -1.93 17.17
N PRO A 184 -0.16 -2.65 16.80
CA PRO A 184 0.95 -2.88 17.71
C PRO A 184 1.75 -1.58 17.88
N LEU A 185 1.85 -1.12 19.13
CA LEU A 185 2.56 0.09 19.53
C LEU A 185 3.44 -0.20 20.76
N ASP A 186 4.02 -1.40 20.84
CA ASP A 186 4.80 -1.84 21.99
C ASP A 186 6.23 -1.29 21.93
N GLN A 187 6.48 -0.26 22.69
CA GLN A 187 7.75 0.44 22.74
C GLN A 187 8.68 -0.04 23.86
N ARG A 188 8.34 -1.14 24.56
CA ARG A 188 9.22 -1.71 25.60
C ARG A 188 10.56 -2.16 25.00
N PRO A 189 11.67 -2.11 25.74
CA PRO A 189 12.96 -2.62 25.28
C PRO A 189 12.86 -4.09 24.80
N GLY A 190 13.41 -4.39 23.63
CA GLY A 190 13.36 -5.73 23.04
C GLY A 190 12.02 -6.08 22.37
N LYS A 191 11.10 -5.10 22.24
CA LYS A 191 9.80 -5.25 21.57
C LYS A 191 9.70 -4.46 20.27
N GLU A 192 10.81 -4.04 19.71
CA GLU A 192 10.87 -3.31 18.43
C GLU A 192 10.08 -3.99 17.29
N PRO A 193 10.06 -5.34 17.17
CA PRO A 193 9.24 -6.03 16.16
C PRO A 193 7.72 -5.87 16.33
N TRP A 194 7.25 -5.36 17.47
CA TRP A 194 5.83 -5.12 17.76
C TRP A 194 5.49 -3.62 17.86
N ASP A 195 6.34 -2.75 17.30
CA ASP A 195 6.11 -1.30 17.27
C ASP A 195 5.94 -0.80 15.83
N GLY A 196 4.68 -0.69 15.38
CA GLY A 196 4.34 -0.16 14.05
C GLY A 196 4.72 1.32 13.88
N ALA A 197 4.89 2.05 14.97
CA ALA A 197 5.36 3.43 14.91
C ALA A 197 6.86 3.52 14.57
N ARG A 198 7.64 2.45 14.79
CA ARG A 198 9.03 2.31 14.33
C ARG A 198 9.15 2.38 12.80
N THR A 199 8.12 1.95 12.07
CA THR A 199 8.12 1.79 10.61
C THR A 199 7.08 2.66 9.93
N SER A 200 5.80 2.32 9.97
CA SER A 200 4.74 2.98 9.17
C SER A 200 4.63 4.48 9.44
N ALA A 201 4.68 4.89 10.70
CA ALA A 201 4.66 6.29 11.10
C ALA A 201 6.06 6.95 11.14
N ASN A 202 7.12 6.23 10.79
CA ASN A 202 8.47 6.76 10.77
C ASN A 202 8.82 7.30 9.39
N THR A 203 9.09 8.58 9.28
CA THR A 203 9.41 9.28 8.02
C THR A 203 10.81 8.95 7.48
N ASN A 204 11.66 8.28 8.26
CA ASN A 204 13.05 7.97 7.92
C ASN A 204 13.29 6.50 7.54
N THR A 205 12.25 5.78 7.15
CA THR A 205 12.34 4.42 6.64
C THR A 205 11.44 4.22 5.42
N LEU A 206 11.79 3.26 4.56
CA LEU A 206 10.99 2.88 3.39
C LEU A 206 9.95 1.80 3.68
N VAL A 207 9.87 1.33 4.92
CA VAL A 207 9.02 0.21 5.38
C VAL A 207 7.68 0.75 5.87
N GLY A 208 6.57 0.10 5.52
CA GLY A 208 5.20 0.58 5.77
C GLY A 208 4.82 1.76 4.86
N LYS A 209 5.12 1.66 3.57
CA LYS A 209 5.03 2.76 2.60
C LYS A 209 4.53 2.32 1.23
N VAL A 210 4.05 3.29 0.47
CA VAL A 210 4.14 3.27 -0.99
C VAL A 210 5.25 4.25 -1.38
N ASN A 211 6.31 3.73 -1.97
CA ASN A 211 7.48 4.50 -2.39
C ASN A 211 7.42 4.76 -3.90
N ARG A 212 8.07 5.84 -4.37
CA ARG A 212 8.06 6.23 -5.79
C ARG A 212 9.43 6.82 -6.18
N ILE A 213 10.03 6.24 -7.21
CA ILE A 213 11.33 6.65 -7.74
C ILE A 213 11.28 6.70 -9.27
N ARG A 214 12.20 7.44 -9.89
CA ARG A 214 12.46 7.40 -11.32
C ARG A 214 13.76 6.66 -11.57
N VAL A 215 13.69 5.47 -12.14
CA VAL A 215 14.87 4.66 -12.47
C VAL A 215 15.44 5.10 -13.81
N HIS A 216 16.77 5.17 -13.91
CA HIS A 216 17.52 5.55 -15.09
C HIS A 216 18.13 4.32 -15.79
N ASP A 217 18.63 4.53 -17.01
CA ASP A 217 19.19 3.45 -17.85
C ASP A 217 20.44 2.80 -17.24
N ASP A 218 21.18 3.52 -16.42
CA ASP A 218 22.35 3.02 -15.67
C ASP A 218 21.98 2.28 -14.37
N ALA A 219 20.66 2.14 -14.07
CA ALA A 219 20.08 1.60 -12.84
C ALA A 219 20.28 2.47 -11.59
N THR A 220 20.75 3.70 -11.72
CA THR A 220 20.57 4.71 -10.68
C THR A 220 19.11 5.20 -10.63
N TYR A 221 18.75 5.98 -9.62
CA TYR A 221 17.42 6.59 -9.57
C TYR A 221 17.48 8.04 -9.11
N SER A 222 16.44 8.78 -9.43
CA SER A 222 16.18 10.12 -8.91
C SER A 222 14.81 10.18 -8.25
N ILE A 223 14.63 11.21 -7.43
CA ILE A 223 13.36 11.46 -6.74
C ILE A 223 12.50 12.35 -7.64
N PRO A 224 11.32 11.86 -8.07
CA PRO A 224 10.40 12.67 -8.84
C PRO A 224 9.75 13.76 -7.97
N GLU A 225 9.39 14.88 -8.57
CA GLU A 225 8.60 15.91 -7.89
C GLU A 225 7.24 15.35 -7.45
N GLY A 226 6.72 15.83 -6.32
CA GLY A 226 5.41 15.44 -5.79
C GLY A 226 5.45 14.24 -4.82
N ASN A 227 6.62 13.72 -4.46
CA ASN A 227 6.76 12.85 -3.30
C ASN A 227 6.50 13.61 -1.99
N LEU A 228 6.25 12.88 -0.90
CA LEU A 228 5.84 13.46 0.38
C LEU A 228 6.90 14.39 0.98
N PHE A 229 8.17 14.06 0.81
CA PHE A 229 9.28 14.82 1.32
C PHE A 229 10.25 15.21 0.20
N LYS A 230 10.75 16.44 0.26
CA LYS A 230 11.78 16.91 -0.69
C LYS A 230 13.14 16.27 -0.38
N PRO A 231 13.98 16.01 -1.39
CA PRO A 231 15.36 15.60 -1.17
C PRO A 231 16.08 16.56 -0.21
N GLY A 232 16.86 16.01 0.73
CA GLY A 232 17.60 16.78 1.72
C GLY A 232 16.80 17.22 2.95
N THR A 233 15.50 16.92 3.04
CA THR A 233 14.72 17.15 4.27
C THR A 233 15.23 16.23 5.39
N PRO A 234 15.72 16.77 6.51
CA PRO A 234 16.28 15.94 7.58
C PRO A 234 15.25 14.95 8.16
N LYS A 235 15.72 13.76 8.58
CA LYS A 235 14.90 12.70 9.18
C LYS A 235 13.74 12.22 8.29
N THR A 236 13.91 12.30 6.96
CA THR A 236 12.91 11.80 6.00
C THR A 236 13.57 11.01 4.88
N ARG A 237 12.78 10.15 4.26
CA ARG A 237 13.13 9.45 3.03
C ARG A 237 12.37 10.08 1.86
N PRO A 238 13.06 10.67 0.90
CA PRO A 238 12.42 11.38 -0.22
C PRO A 238 11.74 10.44 -1.21
N GLU A 239 12.00 9.14 -1.16
CA GLU A 239 11.33 8.11 -1.96
C GLU A 239 9.85 7.93 -1.57
N ILE A 240 9.45 8.36 -0.37
CA ILE A 240 8.10 8.14 0.16
C ILE A 240 7.07 8.94 -0.65
N PHE A 241 6.11 8.24 -1.26
CA PHE A 241 4.91 8.81 -1.85
C PHE A 241 3.73 8.78 -0.86
N ALA A 242 3.46 7.61 -0.27
CA ALA A 242 2.50 7.47 0.82
C ALA A 242 3.13 6.76 2.01
N MET A 243 2.87 7.26 3.22
CA MET A 243 3.28 6.65 4.49
C MET A 243 2.07 6.24 5.31
N GLY A 244 2.31 5.55 6.42
CA GLY A 244 1.23 5.13 7.30
C GLY A 244 0.41 3.99 6.73
N THR A 245 1.08 2.98 6.17
CA THR A 245 0.47 1.75 5.66
C THR A 245 0.88 0.56 6.53
N ARG A 246 0.01 -0.44 6.67
CA ARG A 246 0.29 -1.69 7.39
C ARG A 246 0.87 -2.74 6.46
N ASN A 247 0.09 -3.20 5.50
CA ASN A 247 0.54 -4.18 4.51
C ASN A 247 -0.13 -3.94 3.15
N PRO A 248 0.29 -2.92 2.40
CA PRO A 248 -0.26 -2.59 1.09
C PRO A 248 0.14 -3.69 0.09
N TRP A 249 -0.68 -4.75 0.03
CA TRP A 249 -0.33 -5.99 -0.66
C TRP A 249 -0.30 -5.86 -2.17
N ARG A 250 -1.31 -5.21 -2.74
CA ARG A 250 -1.39 -5.00 -4.20
C ARG A 250 -1.80 -3.57 -4.49
N LEU A 251 -1.04 -2.92 -5.34
CA LEU A 251 -1.36 -1.58 -5.82
C LEU A 251 -1.69 -1.58 -7.32
N SER A 252 -2.52 -0.63 -7.69
CA SER A 252 -2.86 -0.30 -9.07
C SER A 252 -2.76 1.20 -9.27
N ILE A 253 -2.38 1.61 -10.46
CA ILE A 253 -2.26 3.03 -10.83
C ILE A 253 -3.18 3.28 -12.02
N ASP A 254 -4.12 4.20 -11.86
CA ASP A 254 -5.02 4.60 -12.94
C ASP A 254 -4.23 5.29 -14.05
N PRO A 255 -4.24 4.77 -15.28
CA PRO A 255 -3.42 5.30 -16.36
C PRO A 255 -3.88 6.69 -16.84
N LYS A 256 -5.10 7.13 -16.52
CA LYS A 256 -5.64 8.44 -16.92
C LYS A 256 -5.37 9.51 -15.88
N THR A 257 -5.54 9.20 -14.61
CA THR A 257 -5.44 10.17 -13.50
C THR A 257 -4.12 10.11 -12.78
N GLY A 258 -3.38 9.00 -12.88
CA GLY A 258 -2.19 8.74 -12.07
C GLY A 258 -2.52 8.44 -10.60
N TYR A 259 -3.78 8.30 -10.23
CA TYR A 259 -4.16 7.97 -8.86
C TYR A 259 -3.70 6.57 -8.50
N VAL A 260 -3.13 6.43 -7.31
CA VAL A 260 -2.63 5.15 -6.81
C VAL A 260 -3.64 4.55 -5.86
N TYR A 261 -3.99 3.28 -6.07
CA TYR A 261 -4.89 2.50 -5.24
C TYR A 261 -4.16 1.30 -4.68
N TRP A 262 -4.46 0.93 -3.44
CA TRP A 262 -3.99 -0.34 -2.87
C TRP A 262 -5.00 -0.90 -1.90
N GLY A 263 -5.06 -2.24 -1.86
CA GLY A 263 -5.72 -2.98 -0.79
C GLY A 263 -4.78 -3.13 0.40
N GLU A 264 -5.31 -3.00 1.58
CA GLU A 264 -4.56 -3.05 2.84
C GLU A 264 -5.28 -3.92 3.86
N VAL A 265 -4.53 -4.82 4.47
CA VAL A 265 -5.03 -5.65 5.57
C VAL A 265 -4.91 -4.85 6.88
N GLY A 266 -6.04 -4.68 7.55
CA GLY A 266 -6.13 -3.96 8.82
C GLY A 266 -5.68 -4.76 10.05
N PRO A 267 -5.66 -4.14 11.23
CA PRO A 267 -5.46 -4.84 12.50
C PRO A 267 -6.56 -5.86 12.78
N ASP A 268 -6.24 -6.88 13.59
CA ASP A 268 -7.10 -8.05 13.83
C ASP A 268 -8.18 -7.83 14.90
N ALA A 269 -8.23 -6.66 15.56
CA ALA A 269 -9.22 -6.38 16.60
C ALA A 269 -10.65 -6.42 16.03
N ARG A 270 -11.49 -7.25 16.61
CA ARG A 270 -12.87 -7.50 16.13
C ARG A 270 -13.90 -6.53 16.70
N VAL A 271 -13.54 -5.81 17.76
CA VAL A 271 -14.43 -4.90 18.48
C VAL A 271 -13.71 -3.63 18.87
N ASP A 272 -14.47 -2.54 18.97
CA ASP A 272 -13.96 -1.31 19.55
C ASP A 272 -13.73 -1.52 21.05
N GLY A 273 -12.73 -0.82 21.60
CA GLY A 273 -12.37 -0.94 23.00
C GLY A 273 -11.62 0.27 23.52
N PRO A 274 -11.16 0.22 24.78
CA PRO A 274 -10.43 1.35 25.38
C PRO A 274 -9.16 1.75 24.61
N ARG A 275 -8.55 0.81 23.88
CA ARG A 275 -7.35 1.06 23.08
C ARG A 275 -7.65 1.68 21.70
N GLY A 276 -8.92 1.85 21.34
CA GLY A 276 -9.37 2.45 20.09
C GLY A 276 -10.30 1.55 19.27
N SER A 277 -10.33 1.82 18.00
CA SER A 277 -11.19 1.15 17.02
C SER A 277 -10.83 -0.32 16.83
N ARG A 278 -11.83 -1.14 16.47
CA ARG A 278 -11.58 -2.43 15.81
C ARG A 278 -10.76 -2.22 14.52
N GLY A 279 -10.18 -3.29 14.01
CA GLY A 279 -9.51 -3.29 12.73
C GLY A 279 -10.50 -3.20 11.56
N TYR A 280 -10.06 -2.58 10.49
CA TYR A 280 -10.74 -2.51 9.20
C TYR A 280 -9.75 -2.85 8.11
N ASP A 281 -10.15 -3.71 7.19
CA ASP A 281 -9.47 -3.80 5.89
C ASP A 281 -9.85 -2.59 5.05
N GLU A 282 -8.94 -2.14 4.18
CA GLU A 282 -9.07 -0.87 3.48
C GLU A 282 -8.75 -1.00 2.00
N ILE A 283 -9.45 -0.21 1.18
CA ILE A 283 -8.94 0.23 -0.11
C ILE A 283 -8.58 1.70 0.05
N ASN A 284 -7.32 2.00 -0.14
CA ASN A 284 -6.80 3.36 -0.10
C ASN A 284 -6.69 3.96 -1.50
N GLN A 285 -6.87 5.28 -1.60
CA GLN A 285 -6.70 6.05 -2.82
C GLN A 285 -5.79 7.24 -2.54
N ALA A 286 -4.62 7.29 -3.19
CA ALA A 286 -3.75 8.45 -3.13
C ALA A 286 -3.83 9.26 -4.45
N LYS A 287 -4.44 10.44 -4.38
CA LYS A 287 -4.46 11.43 -5.48
C LYS A 287 -3.21 12.29 -5.50
N LYS A 288 -2.50 12.34 -4.39
CA LYS A 288 -1.22 13.01 -4.16
C LYS A 288 -0.53 12.33 -2.98
N ALA A 289 0.73 12.62 -2.77
CA ALA A 289 1.48 12.12 -1.62
C ALA A 289 0.80 12.47 -0.28
N GLY A 290 0.83 11.55 0.69
CA GLY A 290 0.13 11.73 1.97
C GLY A 290 0.49 10.70 3.03
N ASN A 291 -0.06 10.92 4.24
CA ASN A 291 0.01 10.01 5.36
C ASN A 291 -1.34 9.30 5.51
N HIS A 292 -1.39 7.97 5.35
CA HIS A 292 -2.61 7.16 5.43
C HIS A 292 -2.89 6.59 6.83
N GLY A 293 -2.15 7.05 7.84
CA GLY A 293 -2.55 7.05 9.24
C GLY A 293 -2.10 5.87 10.07
N TYR A 294 -1.89 4.67 9.52
CA TYR A 294 -1.45 3.53 10.32
C TYR A 294 -0.05 3.78 10.93
N PRO A 295 0.24 3.39 12.18
CA PRO A 295 -0.56 2.58 13.11
C PRO A 295 -1.47 3.39 14.05
N HIS A 296 -1.59 4.69 13.87
CA HIS A 296 -2.33 5.56 14.78
C HIS A 296 -3.82 5.61 14.46
N PHE A 297 -4.19 5.35 13.19
CA PHE A 297 -5.56 5.43 12.69
C PHE A 297 -5.87 4.26 11.76
N VAL A 298 -7.17 3.96 11.60
CA VAL A 298 -7.69 2.95 10.67
C VAL A 298 -9.04 3.43 10.12
N GLY A 299 -9.42 2.97 8.92
CA GLY A 299 -10.70 3.29 8.29
C GLY A 299 -10.88 4.78 8.04
N ASN A 300 -11.94 5.37 8.53
CA ASN A 300 -12.19 6.81 8.43
C ASN A 300 -11.42 7.61 9.49
N ASN A 301 -10.11 7.39 9.58
CA ASN A 301 -9.26 8.00 10.62
C ASN A 301 -9.75 7.70 12.05
N SER A 302 -10.36 6.53 12.27
CA SER A 302 -10.73 6.07 13.61
C SER A 302 -9.47 5.89 14.45
N PRO A 303 -9.31 6.62 15.56
CA PRO A 303 -8.03 6.68 16.27
C PRO A 303 -7.82 5.48 17.18
N TYR A 304 -6.57 5.07 17.30
CA TYR A 304 -6.07 4.31 18.43
C TYR A 304 -5.67 5.24 19.57
N ALA A 305 -5.48 4.67 20.77
CA ALA A 305 -4.98 5.38 21.94
C ALA A 305 -3.48 5.12 22.11
N GLU A 306 -2.76 6.06 22.67
CA GLU A 306 -1.49 5.76 23.32
C GLU A 306 -1.71 4.65 24.35
N TYR A 307 -0.82 3.68 24.43
CA TYR A 307 -0.96 2.55 25.35
C TYR A 307 0.38 2.19 25.98
N ASP A 308 0.40 2.25 27.31
CA ASP A 308 1.56 1.80 28.09
C ASP A 308 1.46 0.29 28.35
N TYR A 309 2.23 -0.47 27.62
CA TYR A 309 2.26 -1.93 27.72
C TYR A 309 2.85 -2.47 29.03
N ALA A 310 3.60 -1.65 29.77
CA ALA A 310 4.17 -2.07 31.06
C ALA A 310 3.15 -1.95 32.21
N THR A 311 2.30 -0.93 32.16
CA THR A 311 1.30 -0.65 33.19
C THR A 311 -0.13 -0.94 32.73
N GLU A 312 -0.33 -1.36 31.47
CA GLU A 312 -1.62 -1.59 30.82
C GLU A 312 -2.55 -0.35 30.83
N LYS A 313 -1.98 0.85 30.92
CA LYS A 313 -2.76 2.09 30.95
C LYS A 313 -3.02 2.61 29.53
N VAL A 314 -4.29 2.96 29.34
CA VAL A 314 -4.74 3.65 28.12
C VAL A 314 -4.52 5.14 28.31
N GLY A 315 -3.83 5.73 27.33
CA GLY A 315 -3.58 7.17 27.25
C GLY A 315 -4.59 7.89 26.34
N PRO A 316 -4.28 9.12 25.92
CA PRO A 316 -5.11 9.87 24.99
C PRO A 316 -5.18 9.21 23.60
N LEU A 317 -6.26 9.50 22.87
CA LEU A 317 -6.40 9.13 21.46
C LEU A 317 -5.45 9.98 20.60
N PHE A 318 -4.90 9.39 19.55
CA PHE A 318 -4.15 10.14 18.54
C PHE A 318 -5.07 11.13 17.79
N ASP A 319 -4.52 12.30 17.42
CA ASP A 319 -5.24 13.31 16.63
C ASP A 319 -4.91 13.17 15.13
N PRO A 320 -5.88 12.86 14.25
CA PRO A 320 -5.61 12.70 12.83
C PRO A 320 -5.24 14.00 12.11
N LYS A 321 -5.54 15.16 12.69
CA LYS A 321 -5.17 16.47 12.12
C LYS A 321 -3.74 16.89 12.48
N ALA A 322 -3.22 16.40 13.59
CA ALA A 322 -1.89 16.69 14.09
C ALA A 322 -1.24 15.42 14.69
N PRO A 323 -1.06 14.35 13.87
CA PRO A 323 -0.54 13.10 14.38
C PRO A 323 0.92 13.26 14.80
N MET A 324 1.29 12.57 15.88
CA MET A 324 2.65 12.62 16.40
C MET A 324 3.19 11.20 16.59
N ASN A 325 4.43 10.99 16.13
CA ASN A 325 5.17 9.77 16.42
C ASN A 325 6.21 10.02 17.53
N LYS A 326 5.83 9.72 18.76
CA LYS A 326 6.69 9.84 19.95
C LYS A 326 7.37 8.51 20.33
N SER A 327 7.29 7.49 19.47
CA SER A 327 7.94 6.23 19.76
C SER A 327 9.44 6.43 20.02
N ARG A 328 9.95 5.74 21.03
CA ARG A 328 11.41 5.68 21.30
C ARG A 328 12.21 5.08 20.13
N ASN A 329 11.53 4.31 19.26
CA ASN A 329 12.11 3.66 18.10
C ASN A 329 12.00 4.53 16.83
N ASN A 330 11.42 5.74 16.93
CA ASN A 330 11.29 6.66 15.83
C ASN A 330 12.62 7.36 15.52
N THR A 331 13.11 7.23 14.31
CA THR A 331 14.29 7.96 13.79
C THR A 331 13.90 9.14 12.90
N GLY A 332 12.60 9.26 12.60
CA GLY A 332 12.02 10.27 11.73
C GLY A 332 11.56 11.54 12.45
N LEU A 333 10.65 12.25 11.80
CA LEU A 333 9.98 13.40 12.39
C LEU A 333 9.03 12.96 13.51
N VAL A 334 8.87 13.81 14.51
CA VAL A 334 7.87 13.63 15.57
C VAL A 334 6.50 14.11 15.08
N GLU A 335 6.44 15.29 14.51
CA GLU A 335 5.22 15.82 13.88
C GLU A 335 5.05 15.23 12.50
N LEU A 336 3.89 14.63 12.26
CA LEU A 336 3.59 13.95 11.01
C LEU A 336 2.58 14.75 10.18
N PRO A 337 2.56 14.58 8.85
CA PRO A 337 1.50 15.12 8.01
C PRO A 337 0.12 14.63 8.50
N PRO A 338 -0.94 15.44 8.38
CA PRO A 338 -2.31 15.03 8.71
C PRO A 338 -2.69 13.72 8.03
N ALA A 339 -3.48 12.89 8.73
CA ALA A 339 -3.89 11.60 8.23
C ALA A 339 -4.97 11.74 7.14
N VAL A 340 -4.82 10.97 6.07
CA VAL A 340 -5.80 10.81 4.99
C VAL A 340 -6.64 9.57 5.30
N PRO A 341 -7.99 9.68 5.37
CA PRO A 341 -8.83 8.51 5.62
C PRO A 341 -8.82 7.53 4.46
N ALA A 342 -9.14 6.28 4.73
CA ALA A 342 -9.34 5.26 3.72
C ALA A 342 -10.44 5.68 2.72
N PHE A 343 -10.31 5.25 1.47
CA PHE A 343 -11.31 5.49 0.43
C PHE A 343 -12.53 4.58 0.61
N ILE A 344 -12.29 3.31 0.91
CA ILE A 344 -13.30 2.31 1.29
C ILE A 344 -12.72 1.50 2.46
N TYR A 345 -13.56 1.11 3.43
CA TYR A 345 -13.17 0.25 4.54
C TYR A 345 -14.37 -0.58 5.01
N TRP A 346 -14.13 -1.77 5.58
CA TRP A 346 -15.17 -2.70 6.05
C TRP A 346 -14.73 -3.54 7.24
#